data_e8ceef29abe301247798cfb11c8045dd
#
_entry.id   e8ceef29abe301247798cfb11c8045dd
#
_cell.length_a   1.000
_cell.length_b   1.000
_cell.length_c   1.000
_cell.angle_alpha   90.00
_cell.angle_beta   90.00
_cell.angle_gamma   90.00
#
_symmetry.space_group_name_H-M   'P 1'
#
loop_
_entity.id
_entity.type
_entity.pdbx_description
1 polymer ?
#
loop_
_entity_poly.entity_id
_entity_poly.type
_entity_poly.pdbx_seq_one_letter_code
_entity_poly.pdbx_strand_id
1 'polypeptide(L)'
;CKPLLARMPEVRQAIEMPLGHGKFALCERYRLGKALRQRYDMAIVLPNSLKSALIPLFAQIKYRRGWKGESRYFLLNDLRHHKQRYPMMVQRYVALAFERNAVPSATEIPVLAPKLTVNPQQQAATLKQFEKQTVLLGTRLLIGFCPGAEFGPAKRWPHYHYAKLAEM
;
A
#
# COMPACT_ATOMS: atom_id res chain seq x y z
N CYS A 1 1.68 2.91 -7.89
CA CYS A 1 1.09 3.33 -6.58
C CYS A 1 1.03 4.85 -6.39
N LYS A 2 1.91 5.66 -7.04
CA LYS A 2 1.96 7.12 -6.84
C LYS A 2 0.60 7.83 -7.09
N PRO A 3 -0.16 7.55 -8.17
CA PRO A 3 -1.48 8.16 -8.38
C PRO A 3 -2.49 7.83 -7.29
N LEU A 4 -2.42 6.62 -6.70
CA LEU A 4 -3.28 6.23 -5.60
C LEU A 4 -2.91 7.00 -4.33
N LEU A 5 -1.63 7.06 -3.99
CA LEU A 5 -1.15 7.78 -2.80
C LEU A 5 -1.46 9.29 -2.87
N ALA A 6 -1.45 9.87 -4.06
CA ALA A 6 -1.82 11.27 -4.27
C ALA A 6 -3.31 11.57 -3.97
N ARG A 7 -4.16 10.53 -3.85
CA ARG A 7 -5.57 10.65 -3.48
C ARG A 7 -5.85 10.39 -2.01
N MET A 8 -4.82 10.03 -1.24
CA MET A 8 -4.93 9.81 0.20
C MET A 8 -4.63 11.11 0.93
N PRO A 9 -5.58 11.67 1.70
CA PRO A 9 -5.39 12.96 2.38
C PRO A 9 -4.28 12.92 3.44
N GLU A 10 -3.97 11.73 3.97
CA GLU A 10 -2.94 11.52 4.97
C GLU A 10 -1.51 11.50 4.36
N VAL A 11 -1.40 11.39 3.03
CA VAL A 11 -0.11 11.29 2.34
C VAL A 11 0.33 12.65 1.81
N ARG A 12 1.27 13.27 2.49
CA ARG A 12 1.83 14.57 2.08
C ARG A 12 2.60 14.48 0.76
N GLN A 13 3.37 13.42 0.56
CA GLN A 13 4.20 13.26 -0.63
C GLN A 13 4.44 11.78 -0.95
N ALA A 14 4.22 11.39 -2.20
CA ALA A 14 4.60 10.09 -2.72
C ALA A 14 5.94 10.20 -3.46
N ILE A 15 6.95 9.49 -2.96
CA ILE A 15 8.29 9.45 -3.55
C ILE A 15 8.40 8.19 -4.39
N GLU A 16 8.71 8.35 -5.65
CA GLU A 16 8.92 7.23 -6.56
C GLU A 16 10.22 6.49 -6.23
N MET A 17 10.12 5.18 -6.20
CA MET A 17 11.27 4.30 -6.11
C MET A 17 11.45 3.64 -7.49
N PRO A 18 12.41 4.10 -8.31
CA PRO A 18 12.58 3.65 -9.70
C PRO A 18 13.24 2.25 -9.78
N LEU A 19 12.74 1.31 -8.99
CA LEU A 19 13.32 -0.03 -8.87
C LEU A 19 12.28 -1.07 -9.27
N GLY A 20 12.63 -1.89 -10.25
CA GLY A 20 11.81 -3.03 -10.65
C GLY A 20 11.67 -4.06 -9.53
N HIS A 21 10.56 -4.81 -9.57
CA HIS A 21 10.29 -5.88 -8.62
C HIS A 21 11.41 -6.93 -8.67
N GLY A 22 11.84 -7.44 -7.53
CA GLY A 22 12.89 -8.47 -7.45
C GLY A 22 14.34 -7.94 -7.46
N LYS A 23 14.62 -6.79 -8.04
CA LYS A 23 16.00 -6.26 -8.14
C LYS A 23 16.56 -5.82 -6.79
N PHE A 24 17.80 -6.18 -6.50
CA PHE A 24 18.49 -5.71 -5.28
C PHE A 24 18.90 -4.24 -5.39
N ALA A 25 19.50 -3.83 -6.51
CA ALA A 25 19.80 -2.44 -6.90
C ALA A 25 20.36 -1.58 -5.75
N LEU A 26 21.53 -1.96 -5.21
CA LEU A 26 22.11 -1.32 -4.03
C LEU A 26 22.47 0.14 -4.26
N CYS A 27 23.06 0.46 -5.42
CA CYS A 27 23.49 1.83 -5.75
C CYS A 27 22.30 2.78 -5.84
N GLU A 28 21.21 2.37 -6.46
CA GLU A 28 19.99 3.16 -6.59
C GLU A 28 19.33 3.38 -5.22
N ARG A 29 19.32 2.35 -4.37
CA ARG A 29 18.83 2.47 -2.98
C ARG A 29 19.68 3.42 -2.15
N TYR A 30 20.99 3.36 -2.34
CA TYR A 30 21.92 4.29 -1.69
C TYR A 30 21.67 5.73 -2.15
N ARG A 31 21.57 5.97 -3.47
CA ARG A 31 21.29 7.30 -4.03
C ARG A 31 19.97 7.86 -3.50
N LEU A 32 18.91 7.05 -3.52
CA LEU A 32 17.61 7.44 -2.97
C LEU A 32 17.70 7.73 -1.47
N GLY A 33 18.34 6.86 -0.69
CA GLY A 33 18.54 7.07 0.74
C GLY A 33 19.30 8.37 1.01
N LYS A 34 20.40 8.61 0.27
CA LYS A 34 21.19 9.84 0.39
C LYS A 34 20.35 11.11 0.11
N ALA A 35 19.46 11.05 -0.89
CA ALA A 35 18.56 12.17 -1.22
C ALA A 35 17.48 12.42 -0.14
N LEU A 36 17.24 11.45 0.73
CA LEU A 36 16.25 11.54 1.81
C LEU A 36 16.88 11.90 3.18
N ARG A 37 18.20 12.11 3.26
CA ARG A 37 18.87 12.48 4.50
C ARG A 37 18.31 13.76 5.10
N GLN A 38 18.23 13.79 6.42
CA GLN A 38 17.76 14.96 7.20
C GLN A 38 16.32 15.41 6.88
N ARG A 39 15.53 14.59 6.19
CA ARG A 39 14.14 14.92 5.82
C ARG A 39 13.11 14.26 6.72
N TYR A 40 13.50 13.22 7.44
CA TYR A 40 12.60 12.41 8.26
C TYR A 40 13.30 11.92 9.52
N ASP A 41 12.58 11.93 10.63
CA ASP A 41 13.06 11.44 11.93
C ASP A 41 12.75 9.96 12.13
N MET A 42 11.67 9.49 11.50
CA MET A 42 11.19 8.11 11.62
C MET A 42 10.87 7.50 10.26
N ALA A 43 11.17 6.22 10.13
CA ALA A 43 10.74 5.39 9.01
C ALA A 43 10.03 4.12 9.51
N ILE A 44 8.82 3.88 9.02
CA ILE A 44 8.09 2.64 9.23
C ILE A 44 8.21 1.79 7.96
N VAL A 45 8.89 0.65 8.07
CA VAL A 45 9.18 -0.23 6.93
C VAL A 45 8.17 -1.36 6.90
N LEU A 46 7.15 -1.23 6.05
CA LEU A 46 6.05 -2.20 5.93
C LEU A 46 6.46 -3.52 5.24
N PRO A 47 7.26 -3.52 4.14
CA PRO A 47 7.74 -4.76 3.55
C PRO A 47 8.70 -5.52 4.47
N ASN A 48 8.72 -6.85 4.37
CA ASN A 48 9.53 -7.71 5.23
C ASN A 48 10.93 -8.06 4.67
N SER A 49 11.25 -7.63 3.46
CA SER A 49 12.54 -7.94 2.82
C SER A 49 13.70 -7.14 3.40
N LEU A 50 14.89 -7.72 3.45
CA LEU A 50 16.13 -7.05 3.85
C LEU A 50 16.35 -5.76 3.04
N LYS A 51 16.20 -5.83 1.73
CA LYS A 51 16.44 -4.69 0.83
C LYS A 51 15.52 -3.49 1.08
N SER A 52 14.33 -3.69 1.67
CA SER A 52 13.42 -2.59 2.00
C SER A 52 13.93 -1.71 3.14
N ALA A 53 14.75 -2.25 4.03
CA ALA A 53 15.33 -1.52 5.16
C ALA A 53 16.60 -0.74 4.81
N LEU A 54 17.18 -0.94 3.62
CA LEU A 54 18.40 -0.26 3.18
C LEU A 54 18.17 1.24 2.93
N ILE A 55 17.03 1.62 2.37
CA ILE A 55 16.74 3.03 2.06
C ILE A 55 16.73 3.89 3.33
N PRO A 56 15.95 3.58 4.38
CA PRO A 56 15.98 4.37 5.61
C PRO A 56 17.31 4.29 6.36
N LEU A 57 18.07 3.20 6.21
CA LEU A 57 19.44 3.12 6.72
C LEU A 57 20.35 4.13 6.02
N PHE A 58 20.38 4.14 4.68
CA PHE A 58 21.20 5.08 3.90
C PHE A 58 20.75 6.53 4.04
N ALA A 59 19.46 6.73 4.31
CA ALA A 59 18.92 8.05 4.67
C ALA A 59 19.32 8.50 6.07
N GLN A 60 19.99 7.65 6.87
CA GLN A 60 20.40 7.91 8.26
C GLN A 60 19.22 8.32 9.16
N ILE A 61 18.03 7.77 8.88
CA ILE A 61 16.84 8.06 9.68
C ILE A 61 17.03 7.47 11.07
N LYS A 62 16.84 8.31 12.10
CA LYS A 62 17.11 7.98 13.50
C LYS A 62 16.31 6.78 14.00
N TYR A 63 14.99 6.76 13.74
CA TYR A 63 14.10 5.67 14.13
C TYR A 63 13.66 4.87 12.92
N ARG A 64 14.04 3.60 12.86
CA ARG A 64 13.73 2.69 11.75
C ARG A 64 12.98 1.48 12.29
N ARG A 65 11.66 1.52 12.16
CA ARG A 65 10.72 0.56 12.74
C ARG A 65 10.17 -0.39 11.69
N GLY A 66 10.00 -1.66 12.07
CA GLY A 66 9.36 -2.66 11.22
C GLY A 66 9.26 -4.03 11.88
N TRP A 67 8.47 -4.92 11.30
CA TRP A 67 8.36 -6.27 11.78
C TRP A 67 9.61 -7.10 11.49
N LYS A 68 9.93 -8.08 12.33
CA LYS A 68 10.92 -9.12 12.05
C LYS A 68 10.53 -9.83 10.74
N GLY A 69 11.46 -9.83 9.79
CA GLY A 69 11.35 -10.47 8.49
C GLY A 69 12.67 -11.17 8.15
N GLU A 70 13.14 -11.01 6.92
CA GLU A 70 14.50 -11.39 6.52
C GLU A 70 15.53 -10.75 7.45
N SER A 71 16.77 -11.21 7.46
CA SER A 71 17.85 -10.76 8.37
C SER A 71 18.06 -9.23 8.39
N ARG A 72 17.25 -8.49 9.15
CA ARG A 72 17.23 -7.02 9.23
C ARG A 72 17.63 -6.47 10.59
N TYR A 73 18.32 -7.27 11.41
CA TYR A 73 18.58 -6.97 12.82
C TYR A 73 19.32 -5.64 13.05
N PHE A 74 20.25 -5.27 12.19
CA PHE A 74 21.01 -4.02 12.31
C PHE A 74 20.47 -2.89 11.41
N LEU A 75 19.66 -3.23 10.43
CA LEU A 75 19.07 -2.25 9.51
C LEU A 75 17.91 -1.49 10.15
N LEU A 76 17.14 -2.18 10.98
CA LEU A 76 16.07 -1.62 11.79
C LEU A 76 16.51 -1.58 13.26
N ASN A 77 16.39 -0.44 13.91
CA ASN A 77 16.73 -0.28 15.34
C ASN A 77 15.49 -0.39 16.27
N ASP A 78 14.29 -0.38 15.72
CA ASP A 78 13.06 -0.76 16.40
C ASP A 78 12.41 -1.96 15.70
N LEU A 79 13.05 -3.11 15.84
CA LEU A 79 12.58 -4.37 15.27
C LEU A 79 11.49 -4.97 16.16
N ARG A 80 10.29 -5.15 15.58
CA ARG A 80 9.12 -5.70 16.27
C ARG A 80 8.98 -7.20 16.00
N HIS A 81 8.51 -7.93 17.01
CA HIS A 81 8.31 -9.38 16.99
C HIS A 81 6.83 -9.73 17.15
N HIS A 82 6.48 -11.01 16.95
CA HIS A 82 5.14 -11.53 17.22
C HIS A 82 3.99 -10.88 16.44
N LYS A 83 4.22 -10.56 15.16
CA LYS A 83 3.17 -10.04 14.26
C LYS A 83 1.94 -10.95 14.15
N GLN A 84 2.09 -12.23 14.50
CA GLN A 84 1.01 -13.23 14.50
C GLN A 84 -0.09 -12.93 15.54
N ARG A 85 0.21 -12.13 16.56
CA ARG A 85 -0.79 -11.65 17.54
C ARG A 85 -1.91 -10.83 16.88
N TYR A 86 -1.64 -10.29 15.68
CA TYR A 86 -2.58 -9.49 14.90
C TYR A 86 -3.07 -10.31 13.71
N PRO A 87 -4.31 -10.81 13.73
CA PRO A 87 -4.84 -11.67 12.67
C PRO A 87 -4.97 -10.91 11.35
N MET A 88 -5.42 -9.66 11.38
CA MET A 88 -5.60 -8.83 10.19
C MET A 88 -4.32 -8.12 9.77
N MET A 89 -4.08 -8.02 8.46
CA MET A 89 -2.92 -7.31 7.92
C MET A 89 -2.91 -5.82 8.31
N VAL A 90 -4.07 -5.17 8.30
CA VAL A 90 -4.21 -3.77 8.70
C VAL A 90 -3.79 -3.56 10.16
N GLN A 91 -4.19 -4.44 11.07
CA GLN A 91 -3.77 -4.39 12.48
C GLN A 91 -2.26 -4.50 12.63
N ARG A 92 -1.61 -5.37 11.84
CA ARG A 92 -0.14 -5.50 11.82
C ARG A 92 0.53 -4.19 11.43
N TYR A 93 -0.01 -3.48 10.46
CA TYR A 93 0.56 -2.21 10.02
C TYR A 93 0.28 -1.09 11.00
N VAL A 94 -0.94 -1.00 11.52
CA VAL A 94 -1.32 0.01 12.51
C VAL A 94 -0.52 -0.18 13.82
N ALA A 95 -0.26 -1.41 14.24
CA ALA A 95 0.56 -1.71 15.42
C ALA A 95 1.98 -1.12 15.34
N LEU A 96 2.51 -0.90 14.14
CA LEU A 96 3.81 -0.23 13.96
C LEU A 96 3.76 1.30 14.22
N ALA A 97 2.59 1.90 14.28
CA ALA A 97 2.46 3.33 14.61
C ALA A 97 2.63 3.61 16.10
N PHE A 98 2.36 2.62 16.95
CA PHE A 98 2.45 2.77 18.41
C PHE A 98 3.86 2.55 18.92
N GLU A 99 4.18 3.19 20.04
CA GLU A 99 5.43 2.92 20.76
C GLU A 99 5.47 1.48 21.28
N ARG A 100 6.69 0.92 21.47
CA ARG A 100 6.88 -0.51 21.79
C ARG A 100 6.10 -0.96 23.03
N ASN A 101 6.07 -0.11 24.06
CA ASN A 101 5.45 -0.42 25.35
C ASN A 101 3.96 -0.02 25.42
N ALA A 102 3.44 0.59 24.37
CA ALA A 102 2.06 1.10 24.29
C ALA A 102 1.28 0.50 23.12
N VAL A 103 1.73 -0.64 22.57
CA VAL A 103 1.03 -1.28 21.46
C VAL A 103 -0.24 -1.95 21.97
N PRO A 104 -1.42 -1.56 21.49
CA PRO A 104 -2.68 -2.14 21.92
C PRO A 104 -2.80 -3.63 21.54
N SER A 105 -3.72 -4.34 22.19
CA SER A 105 -4.12 -5.69 21.77
C SER A 105 -4.80 -5.64 20.39
N ALA A 106 -4.95 -6.82 19.75
CA ALA A 106 -5.56 -6.89 18.43
C ALA A 106 -7.01 -6.36 18.41
N THR A 107 -7.74 -6.52 19.49
CA THR A 107 -9.13 -6.06 19.63
C THR A 107 -9.25 -4.53 19.80
N GLU A 108 -8.21 -3.89 20.31
CA GLU A 108 -8.19 -2.45 20.59
C GLU A 108 -7.63 -1.65 19.41
N ILE A 109 -6.93 -2.29 18.47
CA ILE A 109 -6.41 -1.61 17.29
C ILE A 109 -7.56 -1.17 16.38
N PRO A 110 -7.71 0.15 16.10
CA PRO A 110 -8.74 0.62 15.22
C PRO A 110 -8.49 0.15 13.77
N VAL A 111 -9.51 -0.47 13.17
CA VAL A 111 -9.50 -0.86 11.76
C VAL A 111 -10.29 0.18 10.99
N LEU A 112 -9.61 1.23 10.56
CA LEU A 112 -10.21 2.31 9.78
C LEU A 112 -10.25 1.93 8.29
N ALA A 113 -11.36 2.23 7.64
CA ALA A 113 -11.45 2.11 6.19
C ALA A 113 -10.58 3.19 5.51
N PRO A 114 -9.81 2.81 4.46
CA PRO A 114 -9.04 3.78 3.71
C PRO A 114 -9.95 4.78 3.01
N LYS A 115 -9.58 6.06 3.02
CA LYS A 115 -10.31 7.13 2.34
C LYS A 115 -9.50 7.60 1.13
N LEU A 116 -10.18 7.73 0.00
CA LEU A 116 -9.60 8.30 -1.21
C LEU A 116 -10.39 9.54 -1.59
N THR A 117 -9.70 10.61 -1.92
CA THR A 117 -10.31 11.82 -2.46
C THR A 117 -10.55 11.66 -3.96
N VAL A 118 -11.72 12.07 -4.41
CA VAL A 118 -12.06 12.11 -5.83
C VAL A 118 -12.05 13.57 -6.28
N ASN A 119 -11.31 13.85 -7.35
CA ASN A 119 -11.35 15.17 -7.97
C ASN A 119 -12.57 15.26 -8.89
N PRO A 120 -13.55 16.15 -8.61
CA PRO A 120 -14.79 16.24 -9.40
C PRO A 120 -14.56 16.54 -10.88
N GLN A 121 -13.53 17.34 -11.22
CA GLN A 121 -13.21 17.69 -12.60
C GLN A 121 -12.68 16.47 -13.37
N GLN A 122 -11.79 15.68 -12.73
CA GLN A 122 -11.27 14.45 -13.32
C GLN A 122 -12.37 13.38 -13.45
N GLN A 123 -13.25 13.30 -12.47
CA GLN A 123 -14.41 12.41 -12.53
C GLN A 123 -15.30 12.77 -13.71
N ALA A 124 -15.68 14.05 -13.86
CA ALA A 124 -16.51 14.50 -14.97
C ALA A 124 -15.85 14.24 -16.35
N ALA A 125 -14.54 14.50 -16.46
CA ALA A 125 -13.81 14.23 -17.70
C ALA A 125 -13.78 12.72 -18.05
N THR A 126 -13.58 11.86 -17.03
CA THR A 126 -13.60 10.41 -17.19
C THR A 126 -15.00 9.92 -17.60
N LEU A 127 -16.05 10.39 -16.93
CA LEU A 127 -17.43 10.04 -17.28
C LEU A 127 -17.76 10.41 -18.73
N LYS A 128 -17.41 11.62 -19.18
CA LYS A 128 -17.58 12.03 -20.59
C LYS A 128 -16.85 11.10 -21.57
N GLN A 129 -15.70 10.57 -21.19
CA GLN A 129 -14.97 9.62 -22.03
C GLN A 129 -15.72 8.29 -22.14
N PHE A 130 -16.30 7.81 -21.02
CA PHE A 130 -17.10 6.58 -21.02
C PHE A 130 -18.48 6.77 -21.67
N GLU A 131 -19.13 7.94 -21.56
CA GLU A 131 -20.40 8.25 -22.23
C GLU A 131 -20.30 8.11 -23.76
N LYS A 132 -19.14 8.45 -24.34
CA LYS A 132 -18.89 8.24 -25.78
C LYS A 132 -18.77 6.77 -26.16
N GLN A 133 -18.44 5.90 -25.24
CA GLN A 133 -18.24 4.46 -25.45
C GLN A 133 -19.45 3.62 -25.01
N THR A 134 -20.27 4.14 -24.12
CA THR A 134 -21.41 3.42 -23.53
C THR A 134 -22.64 4.33 -23.48
N VAL A 135 -23.65 3.97 -24.21
CA VAL A 135 -24.96 4.70 -24.35
C VAL A 135 -25.78 4.76 -23.05
N LEU A 136 -25.24 4.49 -21.86
CA LEU A 136 -26.00 4.06 -20.71
C LEU A 136 -25.71 4.77 -19.37
N LEU A 137 -25.38 6.04 -19.35
CA LEU A 137 -25.39 6.80 -18.09
C LEU A 137 -26.72 7.57 -17.91
N GLY A 138 -27.82 6.83 -17.98
CA GLY A 138 -29.12 7.28 -17.47
C GLY A 138 -29.30 6.93 -15.99
N THR A 139 -30.52 7.01 -15.49
CA THR A 139 -30.94 6.73 -14.09
C THR A 139 -30.86 5.24 -13.69
N ARG A 140 -30.10 4.41 -14.40
CA ARG A 140 -29.99 2.97 -14.14
C ARG A 140 -28.90 2.65 -13.13
N LEU A 141 -29.16 1.60 -12.33
CA LEU A 141 -28.17 1.04 -11.42
C LEU A 141 -26.95 0.54 -12.22
N LEU A 142 -25.76 1.01 -11.85
CA LEU A 142 -24.51 0.58 -12.46
C LEU A 142 -23.85 -0.50 -11.59
N ILE A 143 -23.65 -1.68 -12.13
CA ILE A 143 -22.99 -2.80 -11.45
C ILE A 143 -21.64 -3.05 -12.12
N GLY A 144 -20.56 -2.98 -11.34
CA GLY A 144 -19.21 -3.25 -11.81
C GLY A 144 -18.74 -4.65 -11.43
N PHE A 145 -18.28 -5.42 -12.40
CA PHE A 145 -17.60 -6.69 -12.17
C PHE A 145 -16.09 -6.53 -12.26
N CYS A 146 -15.35 -7.18 -11.35
CA CYS A 146 -13.89 -7.21 -11.33
C CYS A 146 -13.37 -8.64 -11.57
N PRO A 147 -13.42 -9.15 -12.80
CA PRO A 147 -13.12 -10.56 -13.10
C PRO A 147 -11.62 -10.89 -13.11
N GLY A 148 -10.75 -9.88 -13.04
CA GLY A 148 -9.30 -10.03 -13.11
C GLY A 148 -8.66 -10.54 -11.82
N ALA A 149 -7.55 -11.29 -11.97
CA ALA A 149 -6.64 -11.60 -10.88
C ALA A 149 -5.20 -11.62 -11.40
N GLU A 150 -4.27 -11.05 -10.62
CA GLU A 150 -2.88 -10.90 -11.06
C GLU A 150 -2.12 -12.24 -11.08
N PHE A 151 -2.38 -13.11 -10.11
CA PHE A 151 -1.66 -14.39 -9.97
C PHE A 151 -2.61 -15.58 -9.97
N GLY A 152 -2.39 -16.46 -10.94
CA GLY A 152 -2.95 -17.80 -11.04
C GLY A 152 -4.41 -17.86 -11.49
N PRO A 153 -4.73 -18.82 -12.39
CA PRO A 153 -6.08 -19.00 -12.91
C PRO A 153 -7.08 -19.41 -11.82
N ALA A 154 -6.62 -20.11 -10.76
CA ALA A 154 -7.47 -20.52 -9.63
C ALA A 154 -8.07 -19.36 -8.82
N LYS A 155 -7.53 -18.13 -8.97
CA LYS A 155 -8.08 -16.92 -8.35
C LYS A 155 -9.10 -16.20 -9.22
N ARG A 156 -9.33 -16.69 -10.44
CA ARG A 156 -10.28 -16.09 -11.39
C ARG A 156 -11.55 -16.90 -11.39
N TRP A 157 -12.63 -16.26 -11.02
CA TRP A 157 -13.93 -16.85 -11.26
C TRP A 157 -14.19 -16.91 -12.77
N PRO A 158 -14.65 -18.04 -13.35
CA PRO A 158 -14.80 -18.17 -14.79
C PRO A 158 -15.77 -17.14 -15.38
N HIS A 159 -15.43 -16.60 -16.56
CA HIS A 159 -16.17 -15.50 -17.19
C HIS A 159 -17.64 -15.83 -17.48
N TYR A 160 -17.95 -17.09 -17.79
CA TYR A 160 -19.32 -17.55 -18.04
C TYR A 160 -20.22 -17.47 -16.80
N HIS A 161 -19.66 -17.54 -15.60
CA HIS A 161 -20.42 -17.31 -14.38
C HIS A 161 -20.77 -15.82 -14.18
N TYR A 162 -19.86 -14.91 -14.58
CA TYR A 162 -20.19 -13.47 -14.57
C TYR A 162 -21.28 -13.14 -15.58
N ALA A 163 -21.26 -13.76 -16.79
CA ALA A 163 -22.30 -13.60 -17.79
C ALA A 163 -23.66 -14.03 -17.21
N LYS A 164 -23.71 -15.23 -16.62
CA LYS A 164 -24.95 -15.75 -16.01
C LYS A 164 -25.45 -14.87 -14.85
N LEU A 165 -24.55 -14.32 -14.04
CA LEU A 165 -24.93 -13.39 -12.96
C LEU A 165 -25.47 -12.06 -13.50
N ALA A 166 -25.00 -11.61 -14.67
CA ALA A 166 -25.47 -10.39 -15.31
C ALA A 166 -26.86 -10.54 -15.95
N GLU A 167 -27.29 -11.76 -16.24
CA GLU A 167 -28.61 -12.08 -16.78
C GLU A 167 -29.72 -12.19 -15.69
N MET A 168 -29.29 -12.33 -14.41
CA MET A 168 -30.18 -12.40 -13.26
C MET A 168 -30.58 -10.99 -12.76
#